data_e09e5d9c5f340f8d6181a7d83ab999b6
#
_entry.id   e09e5d9c5f340f8d6181a7d83ab999b6
#
_cell.length_a   1.000
_cell.length_b   1.000
_cell.length_c   1.000
_cell.angle_alpha   90.00
_cell.angle_beta   90.00
_cell.angle_gamma   90.00
#
_symmetry.space_group_name_H-M   'P 1'
#
loop_
_entity.id
_entity.type
_entity.pdbx_description
1 polymer ?
#
loop_
_entity_poly.entity_id
_entity_poly.type
_entity_poly.pdbx_seq_one_letter_code
_entity_poly.pdbx_strand_id
1 'polypeptide(L)'
;MGEPGGEADDPFEVDVATPGILTHGHLAENDNHGGEPDASYLDMTKLPSAPASDRILIEDFVYGEGDMSFAATVPTVRPGGTIEFDNLDSPLYRGLWHTITSCAAPCNESTGIAYPIADGPIAFDSGELGVGGPPTAERTTWSVPTDLPEGTYTYFCRIHPLMRGAFRVEGEPVDGASTTTGG
;
A
#
# COMPACT_ATOMS: atom_id res chain seq x y z
N MET A 1 58.63 -8.39 -28.13
CA MET A 1 57.96 -9.25 -27.17
C MET A 1 56.90 -8.41 -26.49
N GLY A 2 55.72 -8.48 -26.97
CA GLY A 2 54.56 -7.75 -26.44
C GLY A 2 53.53 -8.82 -26.04
N GLU A 3 53.14 -8.81 -24.80
CA GLU A 3 52.03 -9.63 -24.33
C GLU A 3 50.71 -8.90 -24.59
N PRO A 4 49.72 -9.59 -25.13
CA PRO A 4 48.35 -9.04 -25.17
C PRO A 4 47.67 -9.31 -23.83
N GLY A 5 47.33 -8.24 -23.12
CA GLY A 5 46.40 -8.30 -22.00
C GLY A 5 45.01 -8.62 -22.51
N GLY A 6 44.57 -9.85 -22.28
CA GLY A 6 43.18 -10.22 -22.46
C GLY A 6 42.37 -9.67 -21.29
N GLU A 7 41.47 -8.77 -21.56
CA GLU A 7 40.36 -8.48 -20.65
C GLU A 7 39.50 -9.75 -20.56
N ALA A 8 39.43 -10.29 -19.37
CA ALA A 8 38.51 -11.36 -19.07
C ALA A 8 37.09 -10.75 -19.05
N ASP A 9 36.27 -11.21 -20.00
CA ASP A 9 34.84 -10.96 -19.97
C ASP A 9 34.26 -11.41 -18.61
N ASP A 10 33.73 -10.48 -17.87
CA ASP A 10 33.00 -10.77 -16.64
C ASP A 10 31.68 -11.48 -16.98
N PRO A 11 31.53 -12.77 -16.62
CA PRO A 11 30.36 -13.55 -16.99
C PRO A 11 29.09 -13.18 -16.18
N PHE A 12 29.13 -12.10 -15.42
CA PHE A 12 28.01 -11.64 -14.59
C PHE A 12 27.40 -10.30 -15.02
N GLU A 13 27.75 -9.78 -16.18
CA GLU A 13 27.00 -8.69 -16.75
C GLU A 13 25.67 -9.24 -17.31
N VAL A 14 24.73 -9.48 -16.40
CA VAL A 14 23.35 -9.77 -16.73
C VAL A 14 22.73 -8.45 -17.18
N ASP A 15 22.61 -8.32 -18.48
CA ASP A 15 21.78 -7.28 -19.08
C ASP A 15 20.32 -7.55 -18.70
N VAL A 16 19.91 -7.03 -17.52
CA VAL A 16 18.54 -7.12 -17.04
C VAL A 16 17.72 -6.02 -17.70
N ALA A 17 17.71 -6.00 -19.00
CA ALA A 17 16.63 -5.38 -19.74
C ALA A 17 15.44 -6.33 -19.68
N THR A 18 14.77 -6.42 -18.54
CA THR A 18 13.48 -7.06 -18.43
C THR A 18 12.43 -6.07 -18.94
N PRO A 19 11.84 -6.30 -20.13
CA PRO A 19 10.72 -5.47 -20.57
C PRO A 19 9.54 -5.89 -19.73
N GLY A 20 9.10 -5.02 -18.82
CA GLY A 20 7.90 -5.24 -18.05
C GLY A 20 7.97 -5.00 -16.56
N ILE A 21 9.14 -4.74 -15.97
CA ILE A 21 9.15 -4.04 -14.70
C ILE A 21 8.70 -2.63 -15.03
N LEU A 22 7.45 -2.38 -14.74
CA LEU A 22 6.93 -1.03 -14.72
C LEU A 22 7.98 -0.16 -14.07
N THR A 23 8.54 0.66 -14.87
CA THR A 23 9.13 1.87 -14.43
C THR A 23 8.02 2.66 -13.71
N HIS A 24 7.70 2.24 -12.49
CA HIS A 24 7.26 3.22 -11.54
C HIS A 24 8.45 4.16 -11.45
N GLY A 25 8.45 5.18 -12.30
CA GLY A 25 9.51 6.17 -12.42
C GLY A 25 9.77 6.92 -11.11
N HIS A 26 9.19 6.46 -10.03
CA HIS A 26 9.27 6.99 -8.69
C HIS A 26 10.30 6.26 -7.81
N LEU A 27 10.79 5.09 -8.20
CA LEU A 27 11.74 4.36 -7.38
C LEU A 27 13.13 5.02 -7.33
N ALA A 28 13.43 5.88 -8.28
CA ALA A 28 14.77 6.47 -8.40
C ALA A 28 14.91 7.89 -7.85
N GLU A 29 13.82 8.57 -7.51
CA GLU A 29 13.87 10.00 -7.18
C GLU A 29 13.30 10.36 -5.82
N ASN A 30 12.91 9.37 -5.02
CA ASN A 30 12.32 9.66 -3.72
C ASN A 30 13.37 9.67 -2.60
N ASP A 31 14.41 10.49 -2.78
CA ASP A 31 15.36 10.83 -1.73
C ASP A 31 14.81 11.90 -0.77
N ASN A 32 13.50 12.06 -0.74
CA ASN A 32 12.85 13.05 0.11
C ASN A 32 12.86 12.60 1.57
N HIS A 33 14.01 12.78 2.18
CA HIS A 33 14.19 12.69 3.60
C HIS A 33 13.69 13.97 4.28
N GLY A 34 12.39 14.12 4.33
CA GLY A 34 11.73 15.06 5.22
C GLY A 34 11.49 16.47 4.64
N GLY A 35 10.23 16.81 4.52
CA GLY A 35 9.78 18.17 4.62
C GLY A 35 8.81 18.69 3.59
N GLU A 36 8.84 18.24 2.36
CA GLU A 36 7.83 18.65 1.37
C GLU A 36 6.96 17.45 0.99
N PRO A 37 5.65 17.64 0.83
CA PRO A 37 4.77 16.60 0.32
C PRO A 37 5.31 16.09 -1.00
N ASP A 38 5.48 14.78 -1.12
CA ASP A 38 5.88 14.22 -2.40
C ASP A 38 4.77 14.48 -3.42
N ALA A 39 5.07 15.33 -4.41
CA ALA A 39 4.12 15.71 -5.46
C ALA A 39 3.70 14.51 -6.34
N SER A 40 4.37 13.38 -6.20
CA SER A 40 4.03 12.15 -6.92
C SER A 40 2.79 11.43 -6.38
N TYR A 41 2.39 11.72 -5.14
CA TYR A 41 1.21 11.08 -4.54
C TYR A 41 -0.03 11.96 -4.66
N LEU A 42 -1.13 11.30 -5.04
CA LEU A 42 -2.42 11.94 -5.20
C LEU A 42 -3.03 12.31 -3.85
N ASP A 43 -3.64 13.48 -3.78
CA ASP A 43 -4.50 13.83 -2.65
C ASP A 43 -5.85 13.11 -2.77
N MET A 44 -5.93 11.94 -2.17
CA MET A 44 -7.10 11.06 -2.25
C MET A 44 -8.37 11.69 -1.66
N THR A 45 -8.23 12.73 -0.82
CA THR A 45 -9.40 13.44 -0.28
C THR A 45 -10.14 14.24 -1.34
N LYS A 46 -9.48 14.58 -2.43
CA LYS A 46 -10.01 15.37 -3.54
C LYS A 46 -10.53 14.52 -4.70
N LEU A 47 -10.21 13.23 -4.73
CA LEU A 47 -10.69 12.36 -5.79
C LEU A 47 -12.16 11.97 -5.58
N PRO A 48 -12.90 11.72 -6.66
CA PRO A 48 -14.26 11.22 -6.56
C PRO A 48 -14.27 9.80 -5.99
N SER A 49 -15.38 9.45 -5.35
CA SER A 49 -15.61 8.10 -4.86
C SER A 49 -15.83 7.12 -6.02
N ALA A 50 -15.28 5.94 -5.91
CA ALA A 50 -15.66 4.79 -6.73
C ALA A 50 -17.00 4.20 -6.24
N PRO A 51 -17.67 3.36 -7.03
CA PRO A 51 -18.71 2.49 -6.51
C PRO A 51 -18.20 1.67 -5.32
N ALA A 52 -19.12 1.27 -4.43
CA ALA A 52 -18.76 0.48 -3.27
C ALA A 52 -17.99 -0.78 -3.69
N SER A 53 -16.85 -1.00 -3.04
CA SER A 53 -15.98 -2.16 -3.24
C SER A 53 -15.92 -2.97 -1.95
N ASP A 54 -15.88 -4.26 -2.06
CA ASP A 54 -15.69 -5.18 -0.94
C ASP A 54 -14.27 -5.75 -0.89
N ARG A 55 -13.45 -5.44 -1.90
CA ARG A 55 -12.11 -6.00 -2.02
C ARG A 55 -11.11 -5.05 -2.67
N ILE A 56 -9.86 -5.08 -2.17
CA ILE A 56 -8.69 -4.43 -2.78
C ILE A 56 -7.60 -5.50 -2.91
N LEU A 57 -7.06 -5.65 -4.12
CA LEU A 57 -5.95 -6.56 -4.40
C LEU A 57 -4.63 -5.85 -4.16
N ILE A 58 -3.66 -6.57 -3.59
CA ILE A 58 -2.27 -6.14 -3.48
C ILE A 58 -1.49 -7.03 -4.43
N GLU A 59 -1.00 -6.43 -5.51
CA GLU A 59 -0.28 -7.13 -6.57
C GLU A 59 0.81 -6.22 -7.13
N ASP A 60 1.98 -6.76 -7.42
CA ASP A 60 3.13 -6.02 -7.95
C ASP A 60 3.50 -4.78 -7.10
N PHE A 61 3.43 -4.93 -5.77
CA PHE A 61 3.70 -3.84 -4.81
C PHE A 61 2.76 -2.63 -4.93
N VAL A 62 1.52 -2.85 -5.33
CA VAL A 62 0.50 -1.82 -5.54
C VAL A 62 -0.78 -2.18 -4.80
N TYR A 63 -1.48 -1.19 -4.28
CA TYR A 63 -2.78 -1.35 -3.62
C TYR A 63 -3.98 -1.22 -4.58
N GLY A 64 -3.86 -1.79 -5.77
CA GLY A 64 -4.96 -1.83 -6.73
C GLY A 64 -5.59 -0.45 -7.00
N GLU A 65 -6.91 -0.40 -7.05
CA GLU A 65 -7.66 0.83 -7.39
C GLU A 65 -7.46 1.98 -6.39
N GLY A 66 -7.06 1.67 -5.16
CA GLY A 66 -6.83 2.66 -4.11
C GLY A 66 -5.42 3.23 -4.06
N ASP A 67 -4.53 2.84 -4.97
CA ASP A 67 -3.12 3.25 -4.93
C ASP A 67 -2.95 4.75 -5.21
N MET A 68 -2.22 5.43 -4.32
CA MET A 68 -2.04 6.88 -4.39
C MET A 68 -1.15 7.37 -5.53
N SER A 69 -0.50 6.48 -6.25
CA SER A 69 0.36 6.85 -7.38
C SER A 69 -0.42 7.08 -8.67
N PHE A 70 -1.61 6.46 -8.83
CA PHE A 70 -2.33 6.50 -10.11
C PHE A 70 -3.86 6.44 -10.02
N ALA A 71 -4.44 6.34 -8.82
CA ALA A 71 -5.89 6.21 -8.68
C ALA A 71 -6.65 7.36 -9.36
N ALA A 72 -7.73 7.04 -10.06
CA ALA A 72 -8.66 8.02 -10.60
C ALA A 72 -9.85 8.27 -9.66
N THR A 73 -10.12 7.32 -8.78
CA THR A 73 -11.21 7.32 -7.81
C THR A 73 -10.74 6.69 -6.50
N VAL A 74 -11.51 6.90 -5.43
CA VAL A 74 -11.24 6.30 -4.12
C VAL A 74 -12.20 5.13 -3.91
N PRO A 75 -11.70 3.89 -3.67
CA PRO A 75 -12.54 2.77 -3.29
C PRO A 75 -13.42 3.12 -2.09
N THR A 76 -14.68 2.73 -2.13
CA THR A 76 -15.67 3.16 -1.14
C THR A 76 -16.30 1.97 -0.45
N VAL A 77 -16.53 2.11 0.85
CA VAL A 77 -17.29 1.17 1.66
C VAL A 77 -18.38 1.92 2.44
N ARG A 78 -19.52 1.29 2.64
CA ARG A 78 -20.60 1.87 3.46
C ARG A 78 -20.26 1.78 4.95
N PRO A 79 -20.74 2.71 5.77
CA PRO A 79 -20.64 2.59 7.23
C PRO A 79 -21.17 1.23 7.72
N GLY A 80 -20.41 0.55 8.56
CA GLY A 80 -20.71 -0.80 9.02
C GLY A 80 -20.32 -1.92 8.06
N GLY A 81 -19.92 -1.59 6.83
CA GLY A 81 -19.33 -2.52 5.89
C GLY A 81 -17.83 -2.69 6.08
N THR A 82 -17.22 -3.54 5.25
CA THR A 82 -15.78 -3.78 5.27
C THR A 82 -15.21 -3.89 3.86
N ILE A 83 -13.92 -3.65 3.73
CA ILE A 83 -13.12 -3.97 2.54
C ILE A 83 -12.13 -5.06 2.94
N GLU A 84 -12.07 -6.13 2.17
CA GLU A 84 -11.03 -7.15 2.30
C GLU A 84 -9.83 -6.78 1.42
N PHE A 85 -8.65 -6.74 2.01
CA PHE A 85 -7.39 -6.70 1.30
C PHE A 85 -6.88 -8.11 1.08
N ASP A 86 -6.40 -8.40 -0.14
CA ASP A 86 -5.85 -9.71 -0.49
C ASP A 86 -4.47 -9.55 -1.12
N ASN A 87 -3.45 -10.06 -0.42
CA ASN A 87 -2.06 -9.99 -0.86
C ASN A 87 -1.75 -11.13 -1.82
N LEU A 88 -1.75 -10.84 -3.12
CA LEU A 88 -1.41 -11.76 -4.19
C LEU A 88 0.09 -11.90 -4.42
N ASP A 89 0.91 -10.97 -3.95
CA ASP A 89 2.36 -11.05 -4.06
C ASP A 89 2.94 -12.19 -3.23
N SER A 90 2.38 -12.45 -2.07
CA SER A 90 2.94 -13.39 -1.11
C SER A 90 2.93 -14.86 -1.58
N PRO A 91 1.89 -15.37 -2.23
CA PRO A 91 1.92 -16.70 -2.82
C PRO A 91 2.95 -16.86 -3.93
N LEU A 92 3.24 -15.79 -4.68
CA LEU A 92 4.21 -15.77 -5.77
C LEU A 92 5.64 -15.66 -5.23
N TYR A 93 5.85 -14.85 -4.22
CA TYR A 93 7.15 -14.56 -3.62
C TYR A 93 7.13 -14.94 -2.14
N ARG A 94 7.41 -16.19 -1.82
CA ARG A 94 7.39 -16.72 -0.45
C ARG A 94 8.20 -15.84 0.51
N GLY A 95 7.58 -15.48 1.63
CA GLY A 95 8.17 -14.58 2.61
C GLY A 95 8.02 -13.09 2.32
N LEU A 96 7.47 -12.74 1.16
CA LEU A 96 7.06 -11.35 0.90
C LEU A 96 5.78 -11.05 1.69
N TRP A 97 5.77 -9.92 2.35
CA TRP A 97 4.62 -9.49 3.11
C TRP A 97 4.40 -7.99 2.96
N HIS A 98 3.16 -7.57 3.15
CA HIS A 98 2.76 -6.17 3.16
C HIS A 98 2.01 -5.85 4.44
N THR A 99 1.81 -4.58 4.73
CA THR A 99 0.91 -4.13 5.79
C THR A 99 -0.07 -3.12 5.24
N ILE A 100 -1.24 -3.05 5.83
CA ILE A 100 -2.20 -1.99 5.63
C ILE A 100 -2.28 -1.21 6.94
N THR A 101 -1.44 -0.20 7.07
CA THR A 101 -1.29 0.59 8.30
C THR A 101 -1.79 2.00 8.05
N SER A 102 -2.75 2.45 8.84
CA SER A 102 -3.33 3.79 8.67
C SER A 102 -2.33 4.89 8.97
N CYS A 103 -2.47 6.00 8.27
CA CYS A 103 -1.68 7.21 8.42
C CYS A 103 -2.56 8.45 8.26
N ALA A 104 -2.08 9.62 8.70
CA ALA A 104 -2.75 10.87 8.39
C ALA A 104 -2.58 11.21 6.91
N ALA A 105 -3.67 11.60 6.25
CA ALA A 105 -3.61 12.01 4.84
C ALA A 105 -2.70 13.24 4.67
N PRO A 106 -1.84 13.25 3.68
CA PRO A 106 -1.63 12.31 2.58
C PRO A 106 -0.55 11.23 2.81
N CYS A 107 -0.23 10.85 4.01
CA CYS A 107 0.80 9.86 4.37
C CYS A 107 2.24 10.27 4.05
N ASN A 108 2.53 11.55 3.90
CA ASN A 108 3.84 12.00 3.43
C ASN A 108 4.98 11.73 4.40
N GLU A 109 4.69 11.72 5.70
CA GLU A 109 5.68 11.50 6.75
C GLU A 109 5.72 10.03 7.22
N SER A 110 4.80 9.21 6.73
CA SER A 110 4.75 7.78 7.03
C SER A 110 5.78 7.06 6.17
N THR A 111 7.04 7.32 6.40
CA THR A 111 8.14 6.78 5.61
C THR A 111 8.95 5.80 6.42
N GLY A 112 9.27 4.69 5.82
CA GLY A 112 10.33 3.85 6.30
C GLY A 112 9.93 2.51 6.88
N ILE A 113 10.94 1.69 6.97
CA ILE A 113 10.91 0.31 7.42
C ILE A 113 10.70 0.22 8.93
N ALA A 114 10.94 1.31 9.66
CA ALA A 114 10.87 1.29 11.12
C ALA A 114 9.42 1.34 11.62
N TYR A 115 9.03 0.33 12.34
CA TYR A 115 7.78 0.29 13.09
C TYR A 115 8.00 0.89 14.49
N PRO A 116 7.09 1.68 15.04
CA PRO A 116 5.82 2.16 14.50
C PRO A 116 5.96 3.59 13.99
N ILE A 117 6.12 3.77 12.71
CA ILE A 117 6.15 5.12 12.13
C ILE A 117 4.85 5.33 11.36
N ALA A 118 4.02 6.21 11.86
CA ALA A 118 2.83 6.70 11.18
C ALA A 118 2.57 8.13 11.62
N ASP A 119 2.07 8.94 10.71
CA ASP A 119 1.57 10.26 11.05
C ASP A 119 0.29 10.12 11.84
N GLY A 120 0.28 10.62 13.04
CA GLY A 120 -0.88 10.62 13.90
C GLY A 120 -1.27 9.24 14.44
N PRO A 121 -2.46 9.13 15.03
CA PRO A 121 -2.97 7.89 15.61
C PRO A 121 -3.18 6.82 14.54
N ILE A 122 -2.78 5.59 14.82
CA ILE A 122 -3.08 4.43 14.01
C ILE A 122 -4.54 4.04 14.26
N ALA A 123 -5.39 4.16 13.24
CA ALA A 123 -6.79 3.74 13.30
C ALA A 123 -6.94 2.23 13.05
N PHE A 124 -6.05 1.67 12.23
CA PHE A 124 -5.99 0.23 11.94
C PHE A 124 -4.61 -0.19 11.48
N ASP A 125 -4.31 -1.46 11.66
CA ASP A 125 -3.08 -2.11 11.19
C ASP A 125 -3.36 -3.59 10.93
N SER A 126 -3.03 -4.07 9.74
CA SER A 126 -3.21 -5.48 9.38
C SER A 126 -2.15 -6.40 10.01
N GLY A 127 -1.04 -5.85 10.49
CA GLY A 127 0.17 -6.65 10.71
C GLY A 127 0.77 -7.17 9.39
N GLU A 128 1.67 -8.13 9.49
CA GLU A 128 2.48 -8.67 8.39
C GLU A 128 1.68 -9.65 7.53
N LEU A 129 0.93 -9.13 6.56
CA LEU A 129 0.06 -9.89 5.67
C LEU A 129 0.86 -10.64 4.62
N GLY A 130 0.99 -11.95 4.78
CA GLY A 130 1.75 -12.82 3.89
C GLY A 130 1.88 -14.24 4.42
N VAL A 131 2.50 -15.12 3.61
CA VAL A 131 2.78 -16.52 3.94
C VAL A 131 4.24 -16.86 3.65
N GLY A 132 4.75 -17.92 4.26
CA GLY A 132 6.10 -18.42 4.00
C GLY A 132 7.06 -18.35 5.18
N GLY A 133 6.54 -18.25 6.38
CA GLY A 133 7.28 -18.20 7.64
C GLY A 133 7.51 -16.79 8.16
N PRO A 134 8.08 -16.68 9.37
CA PRO A 134 8.32 -15.38 9.99
C PRO A 134 9.10 -14.42 9.07
N PRO A 135 8.77 -13.11 9.03
CA PRO A 135 7.83 -12.43 9.95
C PRO A 135 6.36 -12.45 9.52
N THR A 136 5.97 -13.20 8.49
CA THR A 136 4.60 -13.21 7.99
C THR A 136 3.58 -13.71 9.03
N ALA A 137 2.35 -13.24 8.93
CA ALA A 137 1.24 -13.67 9.78
C ALA A 137 0.57 -14.96 9.29
N GLU A 138 1.15 -15.66 8.29
CA GLU A 138 0.62 -16.88 7.65
C GLU A 138 -0.81 -16.71 7.11
N ARG A 139 -1.11 -15.53 6.58
CA ARG A 139 -2.38 -15.21 5.92
C ARG A 139 -2.16 -14.19 4.82
N THR A 140 -2.97 -14.25 3.78
CA THR A 140 -2.93 -13.30 2.65
C THR A 140 -4.05 -12.27 2.69
N THR A 141 -5.09 -12.48 3.49
CA THR A 141 -6.24 -11.58 3.54
C THR A 141 -6.38 -10.89 4.89
N TRP A 142 -6.93 -9.69 4.86
CA TRP A 142 -7.29 -8.91 6.03
C TRP A 142 -8.43 -7.94 5.71
N SER A 143 -9.35 -7.78 6.65
CA SER A 143 -10.50 -6.89 6.49
C SER A 143 -10.40 -5.67 7.41
N VAL A 144 -10.78 -4.50 6.89
CA VAL A 144 -10.84 -3.28 7.70
C VAL A 144 -11.90 -3.40 8.80
N PRO A 145 -11.71 -2.70 9.96
CA PRO A 145 -12.74 -2.62 10.99
C PRO A 145 -14.05 -2.03 10.44
N THR A 146 -15.17 -2.58 10.90
CA THR A 146 -16.51 -2.15 10.46
C THR A 146 -17.03 -0.92 11.22
N ASP A 147 -16.36 -0.51 12.28
CA ASP A 147 -16.75 0.60 13.16
C ASP A 147 -16.04 1.92 12.83
N LEU A 148 -15.38 1.98 11.67
CA LEU A 148 -14.74 3.21 11.22
C LEU A 148 -15.79 4.29 10.91
N PRO A 149 -15.64 5.51 11.46
CA PRO A 149 -16.46 6.65 11.10
C PRO A 149 -16.40 7.00 9.60
N GLU A 150 -17.35 7.75 9.10
CA GLU A 150 -17.28 8.30 7.74
C GLU A 150 -16.04 9.18 7.57
N GLY A 151 -15.37 9.01 6.43
CA GLY A 151 -14.13 9.72 6.11
C GLY A 151 -13.27 9.01 5.08
N THR A 152 -12.22 9.70 4.63
CA THR A 152 -11.19 9.11 3.77
C THR A 152 -10.04 8.64 4.64
N TYR A 153 -9.72 7.38 4.52
CA TYR A 153 -8.65 6.71 5.25
C TYR A 153 -7.49 6.44 4.31
N THR A 154 -6.34 6.97 4.65
CA THR A 154 -5.09 6.69 3.94
C THR A 154 -4.28 5.67 4.72
N TYR A 155 -3.51 4.87 4.01
CA TYR A 155 -2.69 3.81 4.59
C TYR A 155 -1.41 3.59 3.78
N PHE A 156 -0.45 2.90 4.37
CA PHE A 156 0.84 2.60 3.75
C PHE A 156 1.34 1.21 4.16
N CYS A 157 2.33 0.71 3.44
CA CYS A 157 3.07 -0.49 3.83
C CYS A 157 4.30 -0.10 4.65
N ARG A 158 4.46 -0.67 5.85
CA ARG A 158 5.58 -0.34 6.74
C ARG A 158 6.94 -0.79 6.23
N ILE A 159 6.99 -1.74 5.30
CA ILE A 159 8.25 -2.24 4.74
C ILE A 159 8.51 -1.77 3.30
N HIS A 160 7.48 -1.30 2.62
CA HIS A 160 7.58 -0.78 1.27
C HIS A 160 7.03 0.65 1.24
N PRO A 161 7.81 1.64 1.67
CA PRO A 161 7.32 2.98 1.99
C PRO A 161 6.69 3.72 0.79
N LEU A 162 6.95 3.24 -0.42
CA LEU A 162 6.35 3.79 -1.63
C LEU A 162 4.92 3.27 -1.87
N MET A 163 4.53 2.17 -1.24
CA MET A 163 3.18 1.64 -1.32
C MET A 163 2.26 2.43 -0.40
N ARG A 164 1.38 3.20 -0.99
CA ARG A 164 0.39 4.01 -0.29
C ARG A 164 -0.96 3.90 -0.98
N GLY A 165 -2.01 3.90 -0.20
CA GLY A 165 -3.36 3.80 -0.72
C GLY A 165 -4.38 4.51 0.15
N ALA A 166 -5.62 4.54 -0.35
CA ALA A 166 -6.75 5.07 0.39
C ALA A 166 -8.04 4.30 0.08
N PHE A 167 -8.95 4.34 1.03
CA PHE A 167 -10.37 4.03 0.83
C PHE A 167 -11.22 5.06 1.55
N ARG A 168 -12.52 5.07 1.27
CA ARG A 168 -13.47 6.00 1.88
C ARG A 168 -14.64 5.27 2.50
N VAL A 169 -15.00 5.63 3.74
CA VAL A 169 -16.23 5.22 4.38
C VAL A 169 -17.26 6.31 4.13
N GLU A 170 -18.31 6.00 3.37
CA GLU A 170 -19.38 6.96 3.07
C GLU A 170 -20.67 6.30 2.61
N GLY A 171 -21.78 7.04 2.71
CA GLY A 171 -23.10 6.63 2.24
C GLY A 171 -23.99 6.07 3.33
N GLU A 172 -25.11 5.47 2.92
CA GLU A 172 -26.05 4.86 3.88
C GLU A 172 -25.43 3.60 4.52
N PRO A 173 -25.56 3.44 5.84
CA PRO A 173 -25.10 2.25 6.54
C PRO A 173 -25.63 0.97 5.94
N VAL A 174 -24.87 -0.12 6.07
CA VAL A 174 -25.38 -1.46 5.74
C VAL A 174 -26.51 -1.84 6.70
N ASP A 175 -27.53 -2.52 6.19
CA ASP A 175 -28.66 -2.97 6.98
C ASP A 175 -28.19 -3.83 8.17
N GLY A 176 -28.53 -3.42 9.39
CA GLY A 176 -28.12 -4.11 10.63
C GLY A 176 -26.99 -3.46 11.41
N ALA A 177 -26.33 -2.44 10.90
CA ALA A 177 -25.39 -1.62 11.66
C ALA A 177 -26.17 -0.67 12.58
N SER A 178 -26.44 -1.10 13.82
CA SER A 178 -27.04 -0.22 14.84
C SER A 178 -26.05 0.86 15.19
N THR A 179 -26.32 2.08 14.77
CA THR A 179 -25.68 3.26 15.33
C THR A 179 -26.17 3.39 16.77
N THR A 180 -25.37 2.93 17.73
CA THR A 180 -25.62 3.24 19.14
C THR A 180 -25.25 4.71 19.33
N THR A 181 -26.21 5.58 19.10
CA THR A 181 -26.12 6.99 19.51
C THR A 181 -26.20 6.99 21.04
N GLY A 182 -25.07 7.01 21.71
CA GLY A 182 -24.97 7.23 23.13
C GLY A 182 -25.48 8.63 23.45
N GLY A 183 -26.63 8.72 24.13
CA GLY A 183 -27.14 9.94 24.73
C GLY A 183 -26.45 10.24 26.06
#